data_f482e37d5fe9fc5c11e9d40baf43fbbf
#
_entry.id   f482e37d5fe9fc5c11e9d40baf43fbbf
#
_cell.length_a   1.000
_cell.length_b   1.000
_cell.length_c   1.000
_cell.angle_alpha   90.00
_cell.angle_beta   90.00
_cell.angle_gamma   90.00
#
_symmetry.space_group_name_H-M   'P 1'
#
loop_
_entity.id
_entity.type
_entity.pdbx_description
1 polymer ?
#
loop_
_entity_poly.entity_id
_entity_poly.type
_entity_poly.pdbx_seq_one_letter_code
_entity_poly.pdbx_strand_id
1 'polypeptide(L)'
;MPDHIPEVLFVCVHNAGRSQMAAVFTQTLGGEGVRVRSAGSEPADRLNPRVVEAMAELGLDLSEQFPKPLTGDMVESTDVVVTMGCGDACPFYPGKRYEDWELNDPAQADLEGVRQIRDEIRSRVATLLRDIGVKIAV
;
A
#
# COMPACT_ATOMS: atom_id res chain seq x y z
N MET A 1 -10.27 -15.66 -22.62
CA MET A 1 -10.17 -15.99 -21.22
C MET A 1 -9.34 -14.96 -20.47
N PRO A 2 -9.88 -14.40 -19.43
CA PRO A 2 -9.10 -13.43 -18.69
C PRO A 2 -7.95 -14.12 -17.98
N ASP A 3 -6.79 -13.53 -18.08
CA ASP A 3 -5.65 -13.97 -17.32
C ASP A 3 -5.88 -13.66 -15.85
N HIS A 4 -5.10 -14.29 -15.00
CA HIS A 4 -5.16 -14.02 -13.58
C HIS A 4 -4.84 -12.56 -13.30
N ILE A 5 -5.74 -11.88 -12.58
CA ILE A 5 -5.52 -10.50 -12.17
C ILE A 5 -4.67 -10.52 -10.89
N PRO A 6 -3.46 -9.97 -10.90
CA PRO A 6 -2.62 -10.00 -9.71
C PRO A 6 -3.25 -9.21 -8.56
N GLU A 7 -3.09 -9.74 -7.35
CA GLU A 7 -3.53 -9.08 -6.13
C GLU A 7 -2.32 -8.70 -5.30
N VAL A 8 -2.26 -7.44 -4.87
CA VAL A 8 -1.16 -6.90 -4.08
C VAL A 8 -1.68 -6.51 -2.69
N LEU A 9 -0.97 -6.93 -1.67
CA LEU A 9 -1.28 -6.57 -0.29
C LEU A 9 -0.16 -5.69 0.25
N PHE A 10 -0.52 -4.50 0.71
CA PHE A 10 0.43 -3.59 1.36
C PHE A 10 0.22 -3.64 2.87
N VAL A 11 1.29 -3.87 3.60
CA VAL A 11 1.24 -4.01 5.06
C VAL A 11 2.21 -3.03 5.72
N CYS A 12 1.72 -2.25 6.66
CA CYS A 12 2.56 -1.47 7.56
C CYS A 12 2.04 -1.68 8.99
N VAL A 13 2.62 -0.98 9.97
CA VAL A 13 2.23 -1.22 11.36
C VAL A 13 0.78 -0.77 11.59
N HIS A 14 0.48 0.49 11.31
CA HIS A 14 -0.80 1.08 11.70
C HIS A 14 -1.85 1.11 10.59
N ASN A 15 -1.49 0.86 9.35
CA ASN A 15 -2.39 1.00 8.19
C ASN A 15 -3.11 2.36 8.18
N ALA A 16 -2.41 3.37 8.63
CA ALA A 16 -2.93 4.74 8.72
C ALA A 16 -2.21 5.70 7.77
N GLY A 17 -1.15 5.26 7.11
CA GLY A 17 -0.35 6.12 6.23
C GLY A 17 0.23 5.37 5.05
N ARG A 18 1.41 4.76 5.22
CA ARG A 18 2.19 4.18 4.11
C ARG A 18 1.41 3.18 3.26
N SER A 19 0.81 2.18 3.89
CA SER A 19 0.09 1.15 3.15
C SER A 19 -1.19 1.70 2.50
N GLN A 20 -1.82 2.69 3.12
CA GLN A 20 -3.00 3.34 2.55
C GLN A 20 -2.63 4.12 1.29
N MET A 21 -1.53 4.87 1.33
CA MET A 21 -1.05 5.60 0.15
C MET A 21 -0.69 4.64 -0.99
N ALA A 22 0.03 3.57 -0.66
CA ALA A 22 0.43 2.58 -1.66
C ALA A 22 -0.79 1.92 -2.31
N ALA A 23 -1.80 1.57 -1.53
CA ALA A 23 -3.01 0.95 -2.06
C ALA A 23 -3.75 1.88 -3.03
N VAL A 24 -3.90 3.14 -2.66
CA VAL A 24 -4.59 4.12 -3.52
C VAL A 24 -3.81 4.37 -4.81
N PHE A 25 -2.49 4.50 -4.74
CA PHE A 25 -1.69 4.66 -5.96
C PHE A 25 -1.80 3.42 -6.85
N THR A 26 -1.77 2.23 -6.26
CA THR A 26 -1.87 0.99 -7.02
C THR A 26 -3.21 0.93 -7.76
N GLN A 27 -4.30 1.22 -7.06
CA GLN A 27 -5.62 1.21 -7.67
C GLN A 27 -5.75 2.28 -8.76
N THR A 28 -5.20 3.47 -8.51
CA THR A 28 -5.27 4.58 -9.46
C THR A 28 -4.44 4.30 -10.71
N LEU A 29 -3.21 3.79 -10.54
CA LEU A 29 -2.31 3.54 -11.65
C LEU A 29 -2.62 2.25 -12.41
N GLY A 30 -3.02 1.21 -11.69
CA GLY A 30 -3.26 -0.11 -12.28
C GLY A 30 -4.69 -0.34 -12.75
N GLY A 31 -5.64 0.41 -12.22
CA GLY A 31 -7.04 0.30 -12.60
C GLY A 31 -7.58 -1.13 -12.45
N GLU A 32 -8.20 -1.62 -13.51
CA GLU A 32 -8.81 -2.95 -13.51
C GLU A 32 -7.78 -4.08 -13.66
N GLY A 33 -6.53 -3.74 -13.94
CA GLY A 33 -5.47 -4.73 -14.14
C GLY A 33 -4.85 -5.26 -12.87
N VAL A 34 -5.29 -4.77 -11.71
CA VAL A 34 -4.72 -5.17 -10.43
C VAL A 34 -5.80 -5.09 -9.34
N ARG A 35 -5.71 -5.99 -8.36
CA ARG A 35 -6.52 -5.91 -7.14
C ARG A 35 -5.59 -5.53 -6.01
N VAL A 36 -6.06 -4.72 -5.08
CA VAL A 36 -5.22 -4.22 -4.01
C VAL A 36 -5.94 -4.25 -2.67
N ARG A 37 -5.18 -4.60 -1.63
CA ARG A 37 -5.61 -4.52 -0.24
C ARG A 37 -4.52 -3.88 0.59
N SER A 38 -4.90 -3.33 1.73
CA SER A 38 -3.94 -2.82 2.70
C SER A 38 -4.36 -3.25 4.10
N ALA A 39 -3.39 -3.41 4.98
CA ALA A 39 -3.65 -3.85 6.35
C ALA A 39 -2.51 -3.42 7.27
N GLY A 40 -2.75 -3.51 8.58
CA GLY A 40 -1.75 -3.20 9.59
C GLY A 40 -1.64 -4.30 10.62
N SER A 41 -0.42 -4.52 11.12
CA SER A 41 -0.20 -5.47 12.21
C SER A 41 -0.78 -4.96 13.52
N GLU A 42 -0.84 -3.64 13.69
CA GLU A 42 -1.46 -2.97 14.85
C GLU A 42 -2.25 -1.76 14.34
N PRO A 43 -3.44 -1.99 13.74
CA PRO A 43 -4.16 -0.91 13.08
C PRO A 43 -4.54 0.21 14.04
N ALA A 44 -4.35 1.44 13.58
CA ALA A 44 -4.74 2.63 14.32
C ALA A 44 -6.26 2.81 14.27
N ASP A 45 -6.79 3.75 15.04
CA ASP A 45 -8.22 4.03 15.06
C ASP A 45 -8.67 4.77 13.81
N ARG A 46 -7.79 5.56 13.21
CA ARG A 46 -8.11 6.37 12.03
C ARG A 46 -6.86 6.67 11.22
N LEU A 47 -7.06 7.17 10.02
CA LEU A 47 -5.95 7.56 9.14
C LEU A 47 -5.21 8.77 9.69
N ASN A 48 -3.92 8.87 9.35
CA ASN A 48 -3.11 10.03 9.66
C ASN A 48 -3.63 11.24 8.87
N PRO A 49 -4.05 12.33 9.53
CA PRO A 49 -4.62 13.48 8.82
C PRO A 49 -3.68 14.13 7.81
N ARG A 50 -2.37 14.14 8.07
CA ARG A 50 -1.40 14.69 7.12
C ARG A 50 -1.30 13.85 5.86
N VAL A 51 -1.47 12.53 6.01
CA VAL A 51 -1.51 11.62 4.85
C VAL A 51 -2.74 11.90 4.01
N VAL A 52 -3.90 12.05 4.64
CA VAL A 52 -5.13 12.39 3.93
C VAL A 52 -4.96 13.71 3.17
N GLU A 53 -4.36 14.71 3.82
CA GLU A 53 -4.12 16.01 3.19
C GLU A 53 -3.16 15.92 2.01
N ALA A 54 -2.04 15.20 2.18
CA ALA A 54 -1.04 15.05 1.12
C ALA A 54 -1.60 14.33 -0.10
N MET A 55 -2.46 13.33 0.11
CA MET A 55 -3.09 12.63 -1.01
C MET A 55 -4.15 13.49 -1.70
N ALA A 56 -4.88 14.30 -0.93
CA ALA A 56 -5.86 15.21 -1.49
C ALA A 56 -5.22 16.23 -2.43
N GLU A 57 -3.97 16.61 -2.18
CA GLU A 57 -3.22 17.51 -3.07
C GLU A 57 -3.10 16.95 -4.49
N LEU A 58 -3.12 15.64 -4.62
CA LEU A 58 -3.05 14.95 -5.91
C LEU A 58 -4.42 14.57 -6.47
N GLY A 59 -5.48 15.03 -5.81
CA GLY A 59 -6.84 14.67 -6.19
C GLY A 59 -7.26 13.28 -5.77
N LEU A 60 -6.54 12.67 -4.82
CA LEU A 60 -6.82 11.31 -4.35
C LEU A 60 -7.48 11.39 -2.97
N ASP A 61 -8.70 10.87 -2.89
CA ASP A 61 -9.53 10.97 -1.69
C ASP A 61 -9.43 9.69 -0.85
N LEU A 62 -9.01 9.85 0.42
CA LEU A 62 -8.92 8.76 1.38
C LEU A 62 -10.07 8.76 2.39
N SER A 63 -11.08 9.61 2.20
CA SER A 63 -12.12 9.81 3.22
C SER A 63 -12.92 8.55 3.54
N GLU A 64 -13.00 7.61 2.61
CA GLU A 64 -13.73 6.35 2.82
C GLU A 64 -12.84 5.19 3.25
N GLN A 65 -11.55 5.44 3.38
CA GLN A 65 -10.60 4.42 3.82
C GLN A 65 -10.51 4.40 5.34
N PHE A 66 -10.14 3.25 5.88
CA PHE A 66 -9.96 3.09 7.32
C PHE A 66 -8.89 2.04 7.59
N PRO A 67 -8.21 2.10 8.74
CA PRO A 67 -7.23 1.09 9.11
C PRO A 67 -7.89 -0.28 9.31
N LYS A 68 -7.23 -1.33 8.81
CA LYS A 68 -7.73 -2.71 8.85
C LYS A 68 -6.69 -3.63 9.44
N PRO A 69 -7.09 -4.63 10.23
CA PRO A 69 -6.13 -5.60 10.75
C PRO A 69 -5.63 -6.56 9.66
N LEU A 70 -4.38 -6.94 9.79
CA LEU A 70 -3.79 -7.97 8.94
C LEU A 70 -4.32 -9.34 9.37
N THR A 71 -4.77 -10.14 8.42
CA THR A 71 -5.20 -11.51 8.66
C THR A 71 -4.40 -12.48 7.79
N GLY A 72 -4.29 -13.73 8.25
CA GLY A 72 -3.62 -14.76 7.46
C GLY A 72 -4.30 -15.00 6.12
N ASP A 73 -5.63 -14.91 6.07
CA ASP A 73 -6.38 -15.09 4.83
C ASP A 73 -6.01 -14.04 3.79
N MET A 74 -5.77 -12.81 4.20
CA MET A 74 -5.33 -11.75 3.29
C MET A 74 -4.00 -12.09 2.62
N VAL A 75 -3.04 -12.59 3.42
CA VAL A 75 -1.73 -12.96 2.88
C VAL A 75 -1.87 -14.17 1.97
N GLU A 76 -2.63 -15.17 2.39
CA GLU A 76 -2.79 -16.41 1.64
C GLU A 76 -3.40 -16.18 0.26
N SER A 77 -4.36 -15.27 0.15
CA SER A 77 -5.08 -15.03 -1.11
C SER A 77 -4.36 -14.09 -2.07
N THR A 78 -3.31 -13.41 -1.61
CA THR A 78 -2.63 -12.41 -2.44
C THR A 78 -1.44 -12.99 -3.22
N ASP A 79 -1.04 -12.34 -4.28
CA ASP A 79 0.09 -12.76 -5.11
C ASP A 79 1.40 -12.07 -4.70
N VAL A 80 1.30 -10.81 -4.30
CA VAL A 80 2.43 -9.96 -3.93
C VAL A 80 2.18 -9.35 -2.57
N VAL A 81 3.12 -9.50 -1.65
CA VAL A 81 3.05 -8.88 -0.33
C VAL A 81 4.16 -7.84 -0.24
N VAL A 82 3.79 -6.60 0.04
CA VAL A 82 4.74 -5.52 0.25
C VAL A 82 4.65 -5.07 1.70
N THR A 83 5.75 -5.24 2.43
CA THR A 83 5.80 -4.83 3.83
C THR A 83 6.51 -3.48 3.95
N MET A 84 6.06 -2.66 4.88
CA MET A 84 6.56 -1.31 5.08
C MET A 84 6.74 -1.07 6.58
N GLY A 85 7.66 -1.83 7.18
CA GLY A 85 7.99 -1.64 8.59
C GLY A 85 7.24 -2.52 9.58
N CYS A 86 6.50 -3.55 9.11
CA CYS A 86 5.84 -4.47 10.04
C CYS A 86 6.76 -5.54 10.62
N GLY A 87 7.96 -5.67 10.06
CA GLY A 87 8.96 -6.63 10.56
C GLY A 87 8.45 -8.07 10.55
N ASP A 88 8.69 -8.78 11.64
CA ASP A 88 8.31 -10.18 11.75
C ASP A 88 6.82 -10.42 11.99
N ALA A 89 6.05 -9.34 12.15
CA ALA A 89 4.60 -9.45 12.38
C ALA A 89 3.84 -9.91 11.14
N CYS A 90 4.46 -9.84 9.97
CA CYS A 90 3.81 -10.25 8.72
C CYS A 90 4.11 -11.72 8.45
N PRO A 91 3.07 -12.58 8.32
CA PRO A 91 3.31 -14.01 8.08
C PRO A 91 3.89 -14.24 6.68
N PHE A 92 4.70 -15.28 6.55
CA PHE A 92 5.34 -15.65 5.30
C PHE A 92 4.72 -16.93 4.75
N TYR A 93 4.21 -16.87 3.52
CA TYR A 93 3.70 -18.05 2.81
C TYR A 93 4.54 -18.28 1.55
N PRO A 94 5.05 -19.52 1.34
CA PRO A 94 5.83 -19.83 0.14
C PRO A 94 5.04 -19.65 -1.15
N GLY A 95 5.74 -19.36 -2.23
CA GLY A 95 5.13 -19.24 -3.55
C GLY A 95 4.62 -17.86 -3.91
N LYS A 96 4.78 -16.89 -3.02
CA LYS A 96 4.35 -15.50 -3.26
C LYS A 96 5.57 -14.61 -3.43
N ARG A 97 5.38 -13.51 -4.12
CA ARG A 97 6.41 -12.47 -4.21
C ARG A 97 6.34 -11.59 -2.98
N TYR A 98 7.45 -11.43 -2.28
CA TYR A 98 7.55 -10.56 -1.12
C TYR A 98 8.52 -9.43 -1.42
N GLU A 99 8.15 -8.22 -1.05
CA GLU A 99 9.03 -7.05 -1.08
C GLU A 99 8.94 -6.32 0.25
N ASP A 100 10.07 -5.80 0.70
CA ASP A 100 10.12 -4.98 1.91
C ASP A 100 10.61 -3.60 1.51
N TRP A 101 9.77 -2.60 1.67
CA TRP A 101 10.10 -1.22 1.32
C TRP A 101 10.49 -0.46 2.58
N GLU A 102 11.73 -0.03 2.63
CA GLU A 102 12.20 0.80 3.72
C GLU A 102 11.75 2.24 3.47
N LEU A 103 10.85 2.72 4.30
CA LEU A 103 10.25 4.04 4.19
C LEU A 103 10.19 4.68 5.58
N ASN A 104 10.36 5.98 5.64
CA ASN A 104 10.17 6.70 6.88
C ASN A 104 8.70 6.63 7.31
N ASP A 105 8.48 6.63 8.63
CA ASP A 105 7.13 6.58 9.17
C ASP A 105 6.53 8.00 9.15
N PRO A 106 5.38 8.20 8.48
CA PRO A 106 4.77 9.52 8.43
C PRO A 106 4.18 10.00 9.75
N ALA A 107 4.06 9.13 10.75
CA ALA A 107 3.42 9.47 12.02
C ALA A 107 4.09 10.64 12.73
N GLN A 108 5.42 10.78 12.59
CA GLN A 108 6.20 11.84 13.22
C GLN A 108 6.63 12.93 12.22
N ALA A 109 6.23 12.84 10.98
CA ALA A 109 6.65 13.76 9.95
C ALA A 109 5.69 14.96 9.85
N ASP A 110 6.24 16.10 9.45
CA ASP A 110 5.40 17.24 9.06
C ASP A 110 4.83 16.99 7.64
N LEU A 111 4.02 17.92 7.16
CA LEU A 111 3.38 17.74 5.85
C LEU A 111 4.40 17.59 4.72
N GLU A 112 5.49 18.36 4.75
CA GLU A 112 6.55 18.23 3.72
C GLU A 112 7.21 16.86 3.77
N GLY A 113 7.47 16.33 4.96
CA GLY A 113 8.02 14.99 5.12
C GLY A 113 7.06 13.92 4.58
N VAL A 114 5.77 14.10 4.83
CA VAL A 114 4.75 13.18 4.30
C VAL A 114 4.69 13.24 2.78
N ARG A 115 4.83 14.43 2.19
CA ARG A 115 4.87 14.57 0.73
C ARG A 115 6.03 13.79 0.12
N GLN A 116 7.19 13.83 0.75
CA GLN A 116 8.37 13.09 0.28
C GLN A 116 8.13 11.58 0.34
N ILE A 117 7.55 11.10 1.44
CA ILE A 117 7.21 9.69 1.60
C ILE A 117 6.17 9.29 0.53
N ARG A 118 5.15 10.10 0.35
CA ARG A 118 4.11 9.91 -0.67
C ARG A 118 4.71 9.73 -2.07
N ASP A 119 5.61 10.63 -2.43
CA ASP A 119 6.17 10.64 -3.78
C ASP A 119 7.09 9.44 -4.00
N GLU A 120 7.81 9.01 -2.97
CA GLU A 120 8.62 7.79 -3.05
C GLU A 120 7.74 6.56 -3.21
N ILE A 121 6.66 6.48 -2.45
CA ILE A 121 5.72 5.35 -2.55
C ILE A 121 5.13 5.28 -3.95
N ARG A 122 4.74 6.41 -4.51
CA ARG A 122 4.20 6.45 -5.86
C ARG A 122 5.18 5.87 -6.88
N SER A 123 6.44 6.26 -6.77
CA SER A 123 7.49 5.76 -7.66
C SER A 123 7.68 4.25 -7.52
N ARG A 124 7.69 3.74 -6.29
CA ARG A 124 7.85 2.32 -6.04
C ARG A 124 6.65 1.51 -6.54
N VAL A 125 5.44 2.05 -6.38
CA VAL A 125 4.23 1.41 -6.90
C VAL A 125 4.28 1.30 -8.42
N ALA A 126 4.67 2.36 -9.11
CA ALA A 126 4.78 2.34 -10.56
C ALA A 126 5.77 1.27 -11.03
N THR A 127 6.93 1.19 -10.36
CA THR A 127 7.94 0.16 -10.67
C THR A 127 7.39 -1.24 -10.44
N LEU A 128 6.73 -1.46 -9.29
CA LEU A 128 6.17 -2.77 -8.96
C LEU A 128 5.14 -3.20 -10.01
N LEU A 129 4.24 -2.31 -10.39
CA LEU A 129 3.21 -2.64 -11.38
C LEU A 129 3.81 -3.03 -12.72
N ARG A 130 4.85 -2.33 -13.17
CA ARG A 130 5.56 -2.69 -14.39
C ARG A 130 6.22 -4.06 -14.27
N ASP A 131 6.84 -4.33 -13.11
CA ASP A 131 7.55 -5.59 -12.87
C ASP A 131 6.60 -6.79 -12.89
N ILE A 132 5.37 -6.63 -12.43
CA ILE A 132 4.40 -7.73 -12.42
C ILE A 132 3.51 -7.74 -13.67
N GLY A 133 3.82 -6.89 -14.65
CA GLY A 133 3.14 -6.91 -15.94
C GLY A 133 1.84 -6.14 -16.00
N VAL A 134 1.58 -5.27 -15.04
CA VAL A 134 0.37 -4.44 -15.04
C VAL A 134 0.63 -3.15 -15.82
N LYS A 135 -0.27 -2.86 -16.76
CA LYS A 135 -0.19 -1.65 -17.54
C LYS A 135 -0.66 -0.47 -16.70
N ILE A 136 0.18 0.55 -16.57
CA ILE A 136 -0.17 1.69 -15.72
C ILE A 136 -0.75 2.83 -16.56
N ALA A 137 -1.72 3.52 -15.95
CA ALA A 137 -2.29 4.74 -16.51
C ALA A 137 -1.28 5.89 -16.31
N VAL A 138 -1.14 6.74 -17.31
CA VAL A 138 -0.19 7.85 -17.27
C VAL A 138 -0.93 9.15 -17.08
#